data_07bfb715506522fba7877af3b3bf28e3
#
_entry.id   07bfb715506522fba7877af3b3bf28e3
#
_cell.length_a   1.000
_cell.length_b   1.000
_cell.length_c   1.000
_cell.angle_alpha   90.00
_cell.angle_beta   90.00
_cell.angle_gamma   90.00
#
_symmetry.space_group_name_H-M   'P 1'
#
loop_
_entity.id
_entity.type
_entity.pdbx_description
1 polymer ?
#
loop_
_entity_poly.entity_id
_entity_poly.type
_entity_poly.pdbx_seq_one_letter_code
_entity_poly.pdbx_strand_id
1 'polypeptide(L)'
;LEHPAVTMIFHERKKYYVGGKIYGLDIPKREFPCQTPFEVRSSLPANHDIVAFQCRNPIHRAHYELFTNALKSENVSQNSIVLVHPTCGPTQQDDIPGRIRYLTYKKLSEEITNKQIKWAYLPYSMHMAGPREALQHMIIRRNYGCTHFIIGRDMAGCKSSKNGEDFYGPYDAQN
;
A
#
# COMPACT_ATOMS: atom_id res chain seq x y z
N LEU A 1 -26.73 2.40 0.01
CA LEU A 1 -25.28 2.40 0.22
C LEU A 1 -24.61 2.81 -1.10
N GLU A 2 -23.75 3.83 -1.05
CA GLU A 2 -23.13 4.39 -2.26
C GLU A 2 -21.66 4.01 -2.38
N HIS A 3 -20.98 3.83 -1.25
CA HIS A 3 -19.59 3.43 -1.25
C HIS A 3 -19.45 1.92 -1.49
N PRO A 4 -18.71 1.46 -2.52
CA PRO A 4 -18.64 0.05 -2.91
C PRO A 4 -18.20 -0.89 -1.78
N ALA A 5 -17.17 -0.52 -1.02
CA ALA A 5 -16.68 -1.35 0.08
C ALA A 5 -17.67 -1.41 1.26
N VAL A 6 -18.37 -0.33 1.56
CA VAL A 6 -19.42 -0.33 2.60
C VAL A 6 -20.58 -1.23 2.17
N THR A 7 -20.96 -1.20 0.91
CA THR A 7 -21.98 -2.08 0.33
C THR A 7 -21.59 -3.55 0.45
N MET A 8 -20.35 -3.88 0.07
CA MET A 8 -19.80 -5.23 0.19
C MET A 8 -19.81 -5.71 1.64
N ILE A 9 -19.27 -4.92 2.56
CA ILE A 9 -19.24 -5.26 4.00
C ILE A 9 -20.66 -5.45 4.55
N PHE A 10 -21.60 -4.61 4.17
CA PHE A 10 -22.99 -4.73 4.62
C PHE A 10 -23.64 -6.05 4.18
N HIS A 11 -23.39 -6.51 2.96
CA HIS A 11 -23.93 -7.77 2.44
C HIS A 11 -23.19 -9.00 2.97
N GLU A 12 -21.91 -8.92 3.21
CA GLU A 12 -21.09 -10.03 3.71
C GLU A 12 -21.17 -10.20 5.23
N ARG A 13 -21.49 -9.12 5.96
CA ARG A 13 -21.55 -9.11 7.41
C ARG A 13 -22.61 -10.07 7.95
N LYS A 14 -22.19 -10.94 8.84
CA LYS A 14 -23.08 -11.88 9.52
C LYS A 14 -23.75 -11.23 10.74
N LYS A 15 -24.74 -11.93 11.29
CA LYS A 15 -25.59 -11.44 12.40
C LYS A 15 -24.84 -11.29 13.73
N TYR A 16 -23.78 -12.07 13.94
CA TYR A 16 -23.10 -12.15 15.22
C TYR A 16 -21.64 -11.69 15.11
N TYR A 17 -21.16 -11.02 16.15
CA TYR A 17 -19.75 -10.78 16.38
C TYR A 17 -19.20 -11.85 17.31
N VAL A 18 -18.01 -12.35 17.02
CA VAL A 18 -17.30 -13.29 17.88
C VAL A 18 -16.07 -12.58 18.42
N GLY A 19 -15.92 -12.60 19.74
CA GLY A 19 -14.75 -12.05 20.45
C GLY A 19 -14.22 -13.02 21.46
N GLY A 20 -12.98 -12.86 21.85
CA GLY A 20 -12.33 -13.71 22.86
C GLY A 20 -10.82 -13.75 22.69
N LYS A 21 -10.16 -14.56 23.51
CA LYS A 21 -8.73 -14.83 23.37
C LYS A 21 -8.48 -15.65 22.11
N ILE A 22 -7.53 -15.19 21.29
CA ILE A 22 -7.16 -15.87 20.05
C ILE A 22 -5.76 -16.47 20.17
N TYR A 23 -5.53 -17.57 19.47
CA TYR A 23 -4.24 -18.23 19.36
C TYR A 23 -3.88 -18.37 17.89
N GLY A 24 -2.68 -17.91 17.51
CA GLY A 24 -2.15 -18.13 16.17
C GLY A 24 -1.75 -19.59 16.01
N LEU A 25 -2.26 -20.26 14.99
CA LEU A 25 -1.92 -21.64 14.68
C LEU A 25 -0.83 -21.70 13.61
N ASP A 26 -0.98 -20.93 12.55
CA ASP A 26 -0.05 -20.88 11.44
C ASP A 26 -0.18 -19.57 10.66
N ILE A 27 0.86 -19.23 9.89
CA ILE A 27 0.83 -18.08 8.97
C ILE A 27 0.36 -18.58 7.60
N PRO A 28 -0.71 -18.01 7.02
CA PRO A 28 -1.20 -18.43 5.72
C PRO A 28 -0.12 -18.35 4.65
N LYS A 29 0.10 -19.42 3.90
CA LYS A 29 0.97 -19.42 2.72
C LYS A 29 0.38 -18.51 1.66
N ARG A 30 1.23 -17.64 1.09
CA ARG A 30 0.85 -16.70 0.04
C ARG A 30 1.67 -16.95 -1.23
N GLU A 31 1.14 -16.52 -2.35
CA GLU A 31 1.80 -16.66 -3.66
C GLU A 31 2.89 -15.59 -3.91
N PHE A 32 3.18 -14.76 -2.91
CA PHE A 32 4.21 -13.72 -2.94
C PHE A 32 4.86 -13.60 -1.56
N PRO A 33 6.11 -13.13 -1.47
CA PRO A 33 6.80 -12.97 -0.20
C PRO A 33 6.05 -11.98 0.69
N CYS A 34 5.76 -12.38 1.93
CA CYS A 34 5.13 -11.53 2.93
C CYS A 34 6.05 -11.43 4.14
N GLN A 35 6.88 -10.41 4.15
CA GLN A 35 7.74 -10.13 5.29
C GLN A 35 6.95 -9.40 6.37
N THR A 36 7.23 -9.75 7.61
CA THR A 36 6.68 -9.05 8.77
C THR A 36 7.30 -7.65 8.91
N PRO A 37 6.66 -6.73 9.65
CA PRO A 37 7.26 -5.43 9.96
C PRO A 37 8.66 -5.55 10.59
N PHE A 38 8.86 -6.54 11.46
CA PHE A 38 10.16 -6.77 12.09
C PHE A 38 11.23 -7.15 11.07
N GLU A 39 10.97 -8.10 10.18
CA GLU A 39 11.91 -8.54 9.14
C GLU A 39 12.28 -7.40 8.19
N VAL A 40 11.30 -6.63 7.72
CA VAL A 40 11.57 -5.49 6.84
C VAL A 40 12.41 -4.43 7.57
N ARG A 41 12.01 -4.03 8.77
CA ARG A 41 12.80 -3.05 9.56
C ARG A 41 14.24 -3.49 9.79
N SER A 42 14.45 -4.78 10.07
CA SER A 42 15.80 -5.33 10.28
C SER A 42 16.65 -5.34 9.00
N SER A 43 16.02 -5.31 7.83
CA SER A 43 16.70 -5.25 6.52
C SER A 43 16.98 -3.83 6.03
N LEU A 44 16.38 -2.82 6.65
CA LEU A 44 16.54 -1.42 6.27
C LEU A 44 17.79 -0.84 6.92
N PRO A 45 18.51 0.09 6.25
CA PRO A 45 19.69 0.71 6.82
C PRO A 45 19.33 1.60 8.03
N ALA A 46 20.13 1.52 9.08
CA ALA A 46 19.99 2.41 10.23
C ALA A 46 20.31 3.86 9.84
N ASN A 47 19.71 4.82 10.53
CA ASN A 47 19.96 6.26 10.35
C ASN A 47 19.72 6.79 8.93
N HIS A 48 18.78 6.19 8.22
CA HIS A 48 18.29 6.65 6.92
C HIS A 48 16.82 7.07 7.02
N ASP A 49 16.45 8.07 6.24
CA ASP A 49 15.05 8.30 5.97
C ASP A 49 14.53 7.26 4.99
N ILE A 50 13.40 6.68 5.34
CA ILE A 50 12.74 5.65 4.54
C ILE A 50 11.45 6.23 3.99
N VAL A 51 11.44 6.49 2.68
CA VAL A 51 10.28 7.04 1.99
C VAL A 51 9.45 5.87 1.46
N ALA A 52 8.24 5.72 1.95
CA ALA A 52 7.35 4.65 1.48
C ALA A 52 6.60 5.07 0.22
N PHE A 53 6.60 4.21 -0.77
CA PHE A 53 5.76 4.31 -1.96
C PHE A 53 4.73 3.16 -1.98
N GLN A 54 3.45 3.52 -1.97
CA GLN A 54 2.32 2.60 -2.07
C GLN A 54 1.78 2.59 -3.50
N CYS A 55 1.51 1.41 -4.03
CA CYS A 55 0.72 1.25 -5.25
C CYS A 55 -0.08 -0.06 -5.23
N ARG A 56 -1.07 -0.16 -6.10
CA ARG A 56 -1.87 -1.36 -6.35
C ARG A 56 -1.94 -1.73 -7.84
N ASN A 57 -1.28 -0.95 -8.68
CA ASN A 57 -1.20 -1.15 -10.13
C ASN A 57 0.25 -1.39 -10.54
N PRO A 58 0.51 -1.99 -11.71
CA PRO A 58 1.86 -2.08 -12.24
C PRO A 58 2.55 -0.72 -12.28
N ILE A 59 3.82 -0.70 -11.90
CA ILE A 59 4.62 0.53 -11.88
C ILE A 59 5.06 0.86 -13.30
N HIS A 60 4.83 2.11 -13.70
CA HIS A 60 5.30 2.68 -14.95
C HIS A 60 6.27 3.84 -14.69
N ARG A 61 6.82 4.42 -15.76
CA ARG A 61 7.87 5.45 -15.69
C ARG A 61 7.49 6.63 -14.78
N ALA A 62 6.25 7.11 -14.84
CA ALA A 62 5.85 8.25 -13.99
C ALA A 62 5.87 7.88 -12.48
N HIS A 63 5.53 6.66 -12.10
CA HIS A 63 5.69 6.20 -10.72
C HIS A 63 7.17 6.14 -10.30
N TYR A 64 8.03 5.66 -11.19
CA TYR A 64 9.47 5.63 -10.94
C TYR A 64 10.03 7.04 -10.71
N GLU A 65 9.70 7.98 -11.56
CA GLU A 65 10.09 9.39 -11.42
C GLU A 65 9.52 10.00 -10.12
N LEU A 66 8.27 9.69 -9.78
CA LEU A 66 7.63 10.18 -8.55
C LEU A 66 8.42 9.78 -7.31
N PHE A 67 8.69 8.50 -7.12
CA PHE A 67 9.34 8.06 -5.90
C PHE A 67 10.86 8.34 -5.89
N THR A 68 11.53 8.42 -7.03
CA THR A 68 12.93 8.85 -7.09
C THR A 68 13.09 10.36 -6.83
N ASN A 69 12.13 11.18 -7.30
CA ASN A 69 12.12 12.60 -6.99
C ASN A 69 11.75 12.89 -5.53
N ALA A 70 10.97 12.03 -4.88
CA ALA A 70 10.69 12.18 -3.46
C ALA A 70 11.95 12.14 -2.59
N LEU A 71 13.01 11.42 -3.00
CA LEU A 71 14.31 11.43 -2.33
C LEU A 71 15.04 12.77 -2.38
N LYS A 72 14.62 13.67 -3.26
CA LYS A 72 15.19 15.02 -3.43
C LYS A 72 14.39 16.09 -2.70
N SER A 73 13.34 15.69 -1.98
CA SER A 73 12.50 16.62 -1.22
C SER A 73 13.31 17.26 -0.07
N GLU A 74 13.06 18.52 0.20
CA GLU A 74 13.69 19.25 1.31
C GLU A 74 13.38 18.62 2.69
N ASN A 75 12.30 17.88 2.80
CA ASN A 75 11.88 17.20 4.02
C ASN A 75 12.57 15.85 4.22
N VAL A 76 13.37 15.39 3.28
CA VAL A 76 14.02 14.08 3.29
C VAL A 76 15.52 14.27 3.36
N SER A 77 16.19 13.54 4.26
CA SER A 77 17.65 13.64 4.41
C SER A 77 18.37 13.09 3.16
N GLN A 78 19.62 13.52 2.97
CA GLN A 78 20.47 13.01 1.89
C GLN A 78 20.69 11.49 2.00
N ASN A 79 20.73 10.98 3.24
CA ASN A 79 20.77 9.54 3.52
C ASN A 79 19.36 8.97 3.53
N SER A 80 18.79 8.74 2.37
CA SER A 80 17.43 8.24 2.25
C SER A 80 17.32 7.13 1.23
N ILE A 81 16.31 6.29 1.40
CA ILE A 81 15.93 5.24 0.45
C ILE A 81 14.42 5.24 0.25
N VAL A 82 13.98 4.69 -0.86
CA VAL A 82 12.57 4.38 -1.09
C VAL A 82 12.30 2.92 -0.76
N LEU A 83 11.30 2.68 0.05
CA LEU A 83 10.67 1.38 0.18
C LEU A 83 9.44 1.33 -0.75
N VAL A 84 9.58 0.66 -1.89
CA VAL A 84 8.46 0.34 -2.76
C VAL A 84 7.70 -0.81 -2.11
N HIS A 85 6.51 -0.49 -1.58
CA HIS A 85 5.74 -1.40 -0.74
C HIS A 85 4.30 -1.54 -1.26
N PRO A 86 4.14 -2.19 -2.43
CA PRO A 86 2.83 -2.34 -3.06
C PRO A 86 1.92 -3.28 -2.29
N THR A 87 0.62 -3.00 -2.39
CA THR A 87 -0.42 -3.90 -1.92
C THR A 87 -0.61 -5.05 -2.91
N CYS A 88 -0.40 -6.28 -2.46
CA CYS A 88 -0.58 -7.50 -3.25
C CYS A 88 -1.80 -8.33 -2.81
N GLY A 89 -2.49 -7.93 -1.77
CA GLY A 89 -3.77 -8.52 -1.36
C GLY A 89 -4.92 -8.13 -2.30
N PRO A 90 -6.15 -8.57 -1.99
CA PRO A 90 -7.35 -8.19 -2.73
C PRO A 90 -7.54 -6.65 -2.76
N THR A 91 -8.02 -6.17 -3.90
CA THR A 91 -8.34 -4.76 -4.13
C THR A 91 -9.71 -4.66 -4.81
N GLN A 92 -9.91 -3.76 -5.78
CA GLN A 92 -11.16 -3.69 -6.52
C GLN A 92 -11.32 -4.87 -7.48
N GLN A 93 -12.56 -5.18 -7.85
CA GLN A 93 -12.89 -6.35 -8.70
C GLN A 93 -12.28 -6.24 -10.10
N ASP A 94 -12.13 -5.04 -10.62
CA ASP A 94 -11.55 -4.72 -11.93
C ASP A 94 -10.02 -4.55 -11.92
N ASP A 95 -9.39 -4.63 -10.75
CA ASP A 95 -7.94 -4.56 -10.65
C ASP A 95 -7.26 -5.86 -11.12
N ILE A 96 -6.03 -5.73 -11.59
CA ILE A 96 -5.17 -6.86 -11.92
C ILE A 96 -4.98 -7.76 -10.68
N PRO A 97 -5.11 -9.09 -10.78
CA PRO A 97 -4.92 -9.99 -9.64
C PRO A 97 -3.58 -9.80 -8.93
N GLY A 98 -3.58 -9.87 -7.60
CA GLY A 98 -2.41 -9.59 -6.76
C GLY A 98 -1.15 -10.38 -7.14
N ARG A 99 -1.30 -11.66 -7.51
CA ARG A 99 -0.20 -12.49 -8.03
C ARG A 99 0.42 -11.90 -9.30
N ILE A 100 -0.39 -11.46 -10.25
CA ILE A 100 0.11 -10.88 -11.50
C ILE A 100 0.83 -9.55 -11.21
N ARG A 101 0.24 -8.71 -10.35
CA ARG A 101 0.88 -7.46 -9.90
C ARG A 101 2.26 -7.76 -9.28
N TYR A 102 2.34 -8.74 -8.38
CA TYR A 102 3.61 -9.16 -7.79
C TYR A 102 4.65 -9.56 -8.86
N LEU A 103 4.26 -10.33 -9.87
CA LEU A 103 5.18 -10.74 -10.94
C LEU A 103 5.73 -9.54 -11.73
N THR A 104 4.90 -8.49 -11.97
CA THR A 104 5.38 -7.25 -12.60
C THR A 104 6.37 -6.50 -11.71
N TYR A 105 6.10 -6.42 -10.41
CA TYR A 105 7.02 -5.78 -9.46
C TYR A 105 8.33 -6.54 -9.33
N LYS A 106 8.27 -7.88 -9.26
CA LYS A 106 9.45 -8.74 -9.22
C LYS A 106 10.33 -8.50 -10.44
N LYS A 107 9.74 -8.54 -11.64
CA LYS A 107 10.47 -8.30 -12.88
C LYS A 107 11.12 -6.92 -12.89
N LEU A 108 10.39 -5.90 -12.50
CA LEU A 108 10.92 -4.54 -12.41
C LEU A 108 12.05 -4.42 -11.38
N SER A 109 11.93 -5.10 -10.24
CA SER A 109 12.95 -5.07 -9.19
C SER A 109 14.28 -5.72 -9.62
N GLU A 110 14.23 -6.66 -10.56
CA GLU A 110 15.40 -7.31 -11.16
C GLU A 110 16.12 -6.38 -12.16
N GLU A 111 15.39 -5.46 -12.78
CA GLU A 111 15.90 -4.53 -13.79
C GLU A 111 16.40 -3.19 -13.20
N ILE A 112 15.85 -2.77 -12.05
CA ILE A 112 16.25 -1.53 -11.40
C ILE A 112 17.61 -1.71 -10.69
N THR A 113 18.61 -0.98 -11.14
CA THR A 113 19.96 -0.98 -10.57
C THR A 113 20.17 0.01 -9.43
N ASN A 114 19.22 0.92 -9.19
CA ASN A 114 19.32 1.95 -8.15
C ASN A 114 19.26 1.32 -6.76
N LYS A 115 20.36 1.37 -6.03
CA LYS A 115 20.51 0.78 -4.69
C LYS A 115 19.69 1.48 -3.60
N GLN A 116 19.22 2.71 -3.86
CA GLN A 116 18.33 3.43 -2.95
C GLN A 116 16.88 2.90 -2.98
N ILE A 117 16.55 1.96 -3.87
CA ILE A 117 15.21 1.39 -3.98
C ILE A 117 15.21 0.01 -3.34
N LYS A 118 14.35 -0.17 -2.33
CA LYS A 118 14.10 -1.44 -1.65
C LYS A 118 12.66 -1.88 -1.89
N TRP A 119 12.41 -3.17 -1.80
CA TRP A 119 11.12 -3.77 -2.10
C TRP A 119 10.63 -4.60 -0.92
N ALA A 120 9.36 -4.46 -0.61
CA ALA A 120 8.61 -5.36 0.25
C ALA A 120 7.18 -5.45 -0.29
N TYR A 121 6.42 -6.49 0.08
CA TYR A 121 5.08 -6.71 -0.44
C TYR A 121 4.09 -6.83 0.70
N LEU A 122 3.00 -6.06 0.62
CA LEU A 122 2.01 -5.99 1.68
C LEU A 122 0.79 -6.87 1.36
N PRO A 123 0.48 -7.88 2.20
CA PRO A 123 -0.73 -8.68 2.05
C PRO A 123 -1.97 -7.96 2.60
N TYR A 124 -2.20 -6.75 2.13
CA TYR A 124 -3.27 -5.87 2.58
C TYR A 124 -4.42 -5.86 1.58
N SER A 125 -5.65 -5.88 2.09
CA SER A 125 -6.87 -5.76 1.31
C SER A 125 -7.36 -4.32 1.36
N MET A 126 -7.40 -3.64 0.22
CA MET A 126 -7.85 -2.25 0.13
C MET A 126 -9.37 -2.15 0.14
N HIS A 127 -9.90 -1.18 0.86
CA HIS A 127 -11.33 -0.87 0.97
C HIS A 127 -11.73 0.41 0.25
N MET A 128 -10.78 1.09 -0.36
CA MET A 128 -10.96 2.33 -1.12
C MET A 128 -11.66 3.43 -0.28
N ALA A 129 -11.22 3.57 0.98
CA ALA A 129 -11.81 4.48 1.97
C ALA A 129 -11.18 5.88 1.96
N GLY A 130 -10.55 6.28 0.86
CA GLY A 130 -9.99 7.62 0.65
C GLY A 130 -9.01 8.06 1.74
N PRO A 131 -9.20 9.26 2.33
CA PRO A 131 -8.30 9.81 3.36
C PRO A 131 -8.08 8.91 4.56
N ARG A 132 -9.12 8.21 5.03
CA ARG A 132 -9.01 7.29 6.17
C ARG A 132 -8.11 6.10 5.85
N GLU A 133 -8.18 5.58 4.63
CA GLU A 133 -7.31 4.49 4.22
C GLU A 133 -5.88 4.98 3.93
N ALA A 134 -5.71 6.20 3.44
CA ALA A 134 -4.40 6.83 3.32
C ALA A 134 -3.71 6.90 4.68
N LEU A 135 -4.42 7.36 5.72
CA LEU A 135 -3.91 7.38 7.10
C LEU A 135 -3.55 5.98 7.61
N GLN A 136 -4.38 4.98 7.35
CA GLN A 136 -4.08 3.59 7.70
C GLN A 136 -2.83 3.08 6.99
N HIS A 137 -2.65 3.41 5.72
CA HIS A 137 -1.43 3.09 4.97
C HIS A 137 -0.18 3.73 5.57
N MET A 138 -0.27 4.98 6.06
CA MET A 138 0.83 5.67 6.75
C MET A 138 1.19 4.94 8.05
N ILE A 139 0.21 4.59 8.87
CA ILE A 139 0.41 3.85 10.13
C ILE A 139 1.08 2.50 9.86
N ILE A 140 0.60 1.76 8.85
CA ILE A 140 1.20 0.48 8.47
C ILE A 140 2.67 0.69 8.09
N ARG A 141 3.00 1.64 7.20
CA ARG A 141 4.38 1.86 6.75
C ARG A 141 5.29 2.34 7.87
N ARG A 142 4.76 3.14 8.81
CA ARG A 142 5.48 3.47 10.03
C ARG A 142 5.87 2.22 10.82
N ASN A 143 4.97 1.24 10.93
CA ASN A 143 5.28 -0.05 11.58
C ASN A 143 6.36 -0.83 10.83
N TYR A 144 6.45 -0.67 9.51
CA TYR A 144 7.50 -1.24 8.67
C TYR A 144 8.82 -0.45 8.69
N GLY A 145 8.90 0.65 9.47
CA GLY A 145 10.12 1.44 9.65
C GLY A 145 10.24 2.65 8.72
N CYS A 146 9.17 3.00 7.98
CA CYS A 146 9.20 4.19 7.14
C CYS A 146 9.03 5.46 7.97
N THR A 147 9.78 6.50 7.60
CA THR A 147 9.75 7.84 8.20
C THR A 147 8.87 8.81 7.40
N HIS A 148 8.78 8.59 6.09
CA HIS A 148 8.01 9.41 5.14
C HIS A 148 7.08 8.54 4.30
N PHE A 149 6.00 9.13 3.81
CA PHE A 149 5.02 8.45 2.99
C PHE A 149 4.57 9.34 1.83
N ILE A 150 4.59 8.81 0.61
CA ILE A 150 4.13 9.55 -0.58
C ILE A 150 2.62 9.41 -0.67
N ILE A 151 1.89 10.51 -0.53
CA ILE A 151 0.45 10.58 -0.74
C ILE A 151 0.20 11.07 -2.17
N GLY A 152 -0.16 10.12 -3.03
CA GLY A 152 -0.52 10.43 -4.42
C GLY A 152 -1.88 11.12 -4.54
N ARG A 153 -2.13 11.70 -5.70
CA ARG A 153 -3.45 12.20 -6.06
C ARG A 153 -4.45 11.02 -6.05
N ASP A 154 -5.66 11.25 -5.56
CA ASP A 154 -6.75 10.27 -5.53
C ASP A 154 -6.39 8.96 -4.82
N MET A 155 -5.61 9.07 -3.73
CA MET A 155 -5.16 7.90 -2.99
C MET A 155 -6.33 7.18 -2.34
N ALA A 156 -6.46 5.87 -2.65
CA ALA A 156 -7.53 5.00 -2.17
C ALA A 156 -8.95 5.53 -2.48
N GLY A 157 -9.08 6.38 -3.49
CA GLY A 157 -10.36 6.87 -3.98
C GLY A 157 -11.16 5.79 -4.70
N CYS A 158 -12.48 6.00 -4.75
CA CYS A 158 -13.40 5.15 -5.51
C CYS A 158 -14.56 5.97 -6.04
N LYS A 159 -15.32 5.36 -6.94
CA LYS A 159 -16.56 5.96 -7.47
C LYS A 159 -17.78 5.46 -6.69
N SER A 160 -18.79 6.32 -6.58
CA SER A 160 -20.10 5.96 -6.06
C SER A 160 -20.72 4.87 -6.94
N SER A 161 -21.19 3.79 -6.33
CA SER A 161 -21.91 2.72 -7.03
C SER A 161 -23.30 3.13 -7.51
N LYS A 162 -23.78 4.32 -7.08
CA LYS A 162 -25.11 4.83 -7.44
C LYS A 162 -25.10 5.68 -8.70
N ASN A 163 -24.14 6.60 -8.82
CA ASN A 163 -24.10 7.58 -9.90
C ASN A 163 -22.77 7.63 -10.68
N GLY A 164 -21.75 6.85 -10.24
CA GLY A 164 -20.45 6.78 -10.89
C GLY A 164 -19.55 8.00 -10.67
N GLU A 165 -19.99 8.97 -9.86
CA GLU A 165 -19.17 10.13 -9.50
C GLU A 165 -18.07 9.75 -8.49
N ASP A 166 -17.00 10.52 -8.45
CA ASP A 166 -15.92 10.31 -7.48
C ASP A 166 -16.45 10.52 -6.05
N PHE A 167 -16.21 9.53 -5.18
CA PHE A 167 -16.69 9.55 -3.80
C PHE A 167 -15.85 10.50 -2.92
N TYR A 168 -14.59 10.68 -3.26
CA TYR A 168 -13.64 11.57 -2.60
C TYR A 168 -13.04 12.54 -3.61
N GLY A 169 -12.69 13.73 -3.17
CA GLY A 169 -11.93 14.67 -3.98
C GLY A 169 -10.50 14.17 -4.25
N PRO A 170 -9.90 14.57 -5.39
CA PRO A 170 -8.60 14.04 -5.83
C PRO A 170 -7.44 14.37 -4.88
N TYR A 171 -7.60 15.34 -4.00
CA TYR A 171 -6.58 15.78 -3.04
C TYR A 171 -7.00 15.62 -1.58
N ASP A 172 -8.16 15.03 -1.30
CA ASP A 172 -8.68 14.89 0.06
C ASP A 172 -7.73 14.12 0.98
N ALA A 173 -6.98 13.16 0.44
CA ALA A 173 -6.01 12.39 1.22
C ALA A 173 -4.71 13.18 1.54
N GLN A 174 -4.49 14.34 0.91
CA GLN A 174 -3.32 15.18 1.12
C GLN A 174 -3.59 16.31 2.14
N ASN A 175 -4.87 16.59 2.44
CA ASN A 175 -5.33 17.59 3.41
C ASN A 175 -5.54 16.97 4.80
#